data_302a28bb34bc102ba7b12e4bda0e6ae5
#
_entry.id   302a28bb34bc102ba7b12e4bda0e6ae5
#
_cell.length_a   1.000
_cell.length_b   1.000
_cell.length_c   1.000
_cell.angle_alpha   90.00
_cell.angle_beta   90.00
_cell.angle_gamma   90.00
#
_symmetry.space_group_name_H-M   'P 1'
#
loop_
_entity.id
_entity.type
_entity.pdbx_description
1 polymer ?
#
loop_
_entity_poly.entity_id
_entity_poly.type
_entity_poly.pdbx_seq_one_letter_code
_entity_poly.pdbx_strand_id
1 'polypeptide(L)'
;MTEGSDGKTIDGMSLKRIENLIDALKDESYQPKPARRTYIPKKNGNMRPLGIPSIDDKLVQEVLRMLLEAIYEGSFENISHGFRPKRSCHTALIQVQKNFTAAKWFIEGDIEGFFDNINHDVLIGILKERIADDRFIRLMWKFLKAGYIEDWTFHRTYSGTPQGGIISPILANIYLDKLDKYMKEYACQFDRGDRRAMNLEYKRYSRKIWWLGTKLKQTEDKDTRKELIDAIKQHQKNRMHLPSVDEMDEGYRRIKYVRYADDFIIGVIGSKSDCEAIKEDIKNFLGEKLKLTLSEEKTLITHGNRKAKFLGYEIYVRPFTDKTLRGEKSGVLIKAYGKKVVLEVPMFTMRDKLLYYEAMEIHQFEGKAKWKPTSRTKLLHLDDLEILDAYNREIRGFANYFSIANNSSHLNSFKYIMQYSLYKTFARKYSTTARKIIAKYRHHKDFAVFYEDKKGGKKMRVFFNGSFKRKTTAMDASCDYVANTIFNTTVSSLIQRLKAGKCELCGATENIEIHHVKRLKDLKGKEPWKIQMIGRQRKTLAVCIPCHNKIHHGIID
;
A
#
# COMPACT_ATOMS: atom_id res chain seq x y z
N MET A 1 -2.10 16.50 -17.02
CA MET A 1 -1.60 16.73 -15.65
C MET A 1 -2.44 17.83 -15.01
N THR A 2 -2.59 17.77 -13.67
CA THR A 2 -3.35 18.80 -12.94
C THR A 2 -2.50 20.05 -12.77
N GLU A 3 -3.09 21.22 -13.04
CA GLU A 3 -2.47 22.53 -12.93
C GLU A 3 -2.06 22.85 -11.48
N GLY A 4 -0.93 23.52 -11.31
CA GLY A 4 -0.51 24.11 -10.04
C GLY A 4 -1.23 25.43 -9.77
N SER A 5 -0.67 26.23 -8.86
CA SER A 5 -1.15 27.58 -8.56
C SER A 5 -0.98 28.58 -9.71
N ASP A 6 -0.04 28.31 -10.62
CA ASP A 6 0.26 29.15 -11.79
C ASP A 6 -0.60 28.84 -13.02
N GLY A 7 -1.56 27.93 -12.91
CA GLY A 7 -2.43 27.50 -14.02
C GLY A 7 -1.69 26.76 -15.15
N LYS A 8 -0.36 26.60 -15.04
CA LYS A 8 0.44 25.97 -16.08
C LYS A 8 0.40 24.44 -15.97
N THR A 9 0.38 23.81 -17.13
CA THR A 9 0.52 22.35 -17.27
C THR A 9 1.86 22.03 -17.97
N ILE A 10 1.99 20.79 -18.47
CA ILE A 10 3.13 20.43 -19.32
C ILE A 10 3.02 21.05 -20.73
N ASP A 11 1.92 21.72 -21.03
CA ASP A 11 1.72 22.46 -22.27
C ASP A 11 2.73 23.61 -22.35
N GLY A 12 3.35 23.84 -23.52
CA GLY A 12 4.44 24.79 -23.68
C GLY A 12 5.78 24.36 -23.07
N MET A 13 5.96 23.08 -22.69
CA MET A 13 7.25 22.58 -22.24
C MET A 13 8.24 22.50 -23.41
N SER A 14 9.40 23.17 -23.29
CA SER A 14 10.45 23.23 -24.30
C SER A 14 11.83 23.00 -23.68
N LEU A 15 12.85 22.73 -24.51
CA LEU A 15 14.22 22.63 -24.03
C LEU A 15 14.68 23.93 -23.39
N LYS A 16 14.37 25.07 -24.01
CA LYS A 16 14.68 26.39 -23.46
C LYS A 16 14.09 26.63 -22.08
N ARG A 17 12.85 26.16 -21.83
CA ARG A 17 12.24 26.25 -20.49
C ARG A 17 13.00 25.39 -19.48
N ILE A 18 13.47 24.20 -19.89
CA ILE A 18 14.29 23.33 -19.03
C ILE A 18 15.65 23.96 -18.76
N GLU A 19 16.31 24.54 -19.78
CA GLU A 19 17.58 25.25 -19.65
C GLU A 19 17.44 26.42 -18.69
N ASN A 20 16.41 27.25 -18.83
CA ASN A 20 16.13 28.35 -17.89
C ASN A 20 15.96 27.85 -16.43
N LEU A 21 15.33 26.69 -16.22
CA LEU A 21 15.24 26.09 -14.88
C LEU A 21 16.61 25.66 -14.36
N ILE A 22 17.45 25.08 -15.21
CA ILE A 22 18.81 24.68 -14.86
C ILE A 22 19.66 25.91 -14.47
N ASP A 23 19.56 26.97 -15.24
CA ASP A 23 20.33 28.21 -14.98
C ASP A 23 19.84 28.87 -13.68
N ALA A 24 18.53 28.95 -13.46
CA ALA A 24 17.96 29.45 -12.21
C ALA A 24 18.35 28.61 -10.98
N LEU A 25 18.59 27.30 -11.13
CA LEU A 25 19.10 26.44 -10.06
C LEU A 25 20.60 26.67 -9.83
N LYS A 26 21.40 26.94 -10.90
CA LYS A 26 22.83 27.20 -10.80
C LYS A 26 23.15 28.54 -10.12
N ASP A 27 22.39 29.58 -10.44
CA ASP A 27 22.56 30.93 -9.87
C ASP A 27 21.76 31.16 -8.58
N GLU A 28 21.06 30.12 -8.09
CA GLU A 28 20.21 30.14 -6.91
C GLU A 28 19.00 31.09 -6.97
N SER A 29 18.69 31.66 -8.14
CA SER A 29 17.52 32.53 -8.33
C SER A 29 16.16 31.76 -8.31
N TYR A 30 16.20 30.45 -8.45
CA TYR A 30 14.99 29.63 -8.45
C TYR A 30 14.16 29.82 -7.17
N GLN A 31 12.87 30.13 -7.37
CA GLN A 31 11.90 30.25 -6.28
C GLN A 31 10.72 29.32 -6.53
N PRO A 32 10.51 28.31 -5.66
CA PRO A 32 9.34 27.44 -5.72
C PRO A 32 8.05 28.24 -5.58
N LYS A 33 7.03 27.86 -6.34
CA LYS A 33 5.71 28.48 -6.27
C LYS A 33 4.87 27.84 -5.16
N PRO A 34 3.96 28.59 -4.53
CA PRO A 34 3.02 28.02 -3.58
C PRO A 34 2.22 26.87 -4.21
N ALA A 35 2.01 25.76 -3.48
CA ALA A 35 1.20 24.66 -3.94
C ALA A 35 -0.29 25.05 -3.98
N ARG A 36 -1.03 24.63 -5.01
CA ARG A 36 -2.48 24.81 -5.03
C ARG A 36 -3.15 23.79 -4.12
N ARG A 37 -3.86 24.23 -3.10
CA ARG A 37 -4.58 23.36 -2.17
C ARG A 37 -5.87 22.83 -2.81
N THR A 38 -6.15 21.56 -2.59
CA THR A 38 -7.40 20.89 -2.95
C THR A 38 -7.73 19.84 -1.89
N TYR A 39 -8.97 19.42 -1.81
CA TYR A 39 -9.44 18.50 -0.78
C TYR A 39 -9.96 17.20 -1.36
N ILE A 40 -9.62 16.09 -0.69
CA ILE A 40 -10.14 14.76 -0.99
C ILE A 40 -10.90 14.24 0.23
N PRO A 41 -12.16 13.76 0.08
CA PRO A 41 -12.93 13.25 1.21
C PRO A 41 -12.30 11.96 1.78
N LYS A 42 -12.15 11.91 3.11
CA LYS A 42 -11.78 10.72 3.88
C LYS A 42 -13.03 9.86 4.13
N LYS A 43 -12.83 8.58 4.50
CA LYS A 43 -13.94 7.66 4.83
C LYS A 43 -14.79 8.10 6.02
N ASN A 44 -14.24 8.88 6.93
CA ASN A 44 -14.94 9.42 8.10
C ASN A 44 -15.65 10.76 7.85
N GLY A 45 -15.77 11.19 6.60
CA GLY A 45 -16.39 12.46 6.22
C GLY A 45 -15.45 13.67 6.30
N ASN A 46 -14.33 13.59 6.97
CA ASN A 46 -13.34 14.66 7.02
C ASN A 46 -12.64 14.82 5.67
N MET A 47 -12.14 16.02 5.40
CA MET A 47 -11.41 16.32 4.17
C MET A 47 -9.90 16.14 4.40
N ARG A 48 -9.20 15.60 3.38
CA ARG A 48 -7.73 15.55 3.35
C ARG A 48 -7.22 16.64 2.44
N PRO A 49 -6.43 17.60 2.95
CA PRO A 49 -5.80 18.60 2.11
C PRO A 49 -4.71 17.98 1.24
N LEU A 50 -4.66 18.33 -0.03
CA LEU A 50 -3.59 17.99 -0.96
C LEU A 50 -3.00 19.26 -1.56
N GLY A 51 -1.69 19.37 -1.59
CA GLY A 51 -0.96 20.42 -2.30
C GLY A 51 -0.57 19.95 -3.69
N ILE A 52 -0.94 20.71 -4.72
CA ILE A 52 -0.57 20.44 -6.10
C ILE A 52 0.52 21.45 -6.50
N PRO A 53 1.80 21.04 -6.58
CA PRO A 53 2.90 21.92 -7.02
C PRO A 53 2.75 22.31 -8.50
N SER A 54 3.40 23.40 -8.90
CA SER A 54 3.54 23.77 -10.31
C SER A 54 4.26 22.66 -11.10
N ILE A 55 4.20 22.71 -12.44
CA ILE A 55 4.89 21.69 -13.25
C ILE A 55 6.41 21.82 -13.14
N ASP A 56 6.91 23.03 -13.05
CA ASP A 56 8.35 23.29 -12.90
C ASP A 56 8.84 22.81 -11.54
N ASP A 57 8.08 23.08 -10.46
CA ASP A 57 8.38 22.55 -9.13
C ASP A 57 8.35 21.02 -9.10
N LYS A 58 7.42 20.39 -9.82
CA LYS A 58 7.40 18.92 -9.92
C LYS A 58 8.67 18.35 -10.55
N LEU A 59 9.21 19.02 -11.57
CA LEU A 59 10.47 18.59 -12.21
C LEU A 59 11.65 18.75 -11.24
N VAL A 60 11.77 19.89 -10.59
CA VAL A 60 12.85 20.13 -9.61
C VAL A 60 12.73 19.18 -8.42
N GLN A 61 11.52 19.02 -7.87
CA GLN A 61 11.28 18.07 -6.78
C GLN A 61 11.62 16.63 -7.15
N GLU A 62 11.40 16.20 -8.41
CA GLU A 62 11.78 14.85 -8.85
C GLU A 62 13.30 14.67 -8.86
N VAL A 63 14.06 15.67 -9.31
CA VAL A 63 15.51 15.64 -9.24
C VAL A 63 16.00 15.58 -7.80
N LEU A 64 15.43 16.41 -6.91
CA LEU A 64 15.75 16.38 -5.48
C LEU A 64 15.41 15.02 -4.85
N ARG A 65 14.26 14.42 -5.21
CA ARG A 65 13.88 13.08 -4.74
C ARG A 65 14.90 12.03 -5.15
N MET A 66 15.37 12.08 -6.40
CA MET A 66 16.39 11.12 -6.90
C MET A 66 17.71 11.24 -6.14
N LEU A 67 18.15 12.46 -5.86
CA LEU A 67 19.37 12.72 -5.09
C LEU A 67 19.21 12.23 -3.64
N LEU A 68 18.12 12.60 -2.97
CA LEU A 68 17.84 12.18 -1.61
C LEU A 68 17.71 10.65 -1.50
N GLU A 69 17.05 10.00 -2.47
CA GLU A 69 16.94 8.54 -2.51
C GLU A 69 18.32 7.89 -2.63
N ALA A 70 19.20 8.39 -3.50
CA ALA A 70 20.55 7.86 -3.64
C ALA A 70 21.38 8.01 -2.35
N ILE A 71 21.19 9.10 -1.58
CA ILE A 71 21.92 9.37 -0.33
C ILE A 71 21.39 8.52 0.83
N TYR A 72 20.07 8.38 0.95
CA TYR A 72 19.43 7.85 2.17
C TYR A 72 18.92 6.41 2.08
N GLU A 73 18.53 5.90 0.88
CA GLU A 73 17.90 4.58 0.76
C GLU A 73 18.76 3.46 1.34
N GLY A 74 20.08 3.51 1.13
CA GLY A 74 21.01 2.52 1.66
C GLY A 74 21.16 2.53 3.19
N SER A 75 20.73 3.59 3.86
CA SER A 75 20.85 3.75 5.32
C SER A 75 19.56 3.51 6.09
N PHE A 76 18.43 3.42 5.40
CA PHE A 76 17.14 3.16 6.05
C PHE A 76 17.07 1.74 6.59
N GLU A 77 16.52 1.60 7.78
CA GLU A 77 16.34 0.31 8.42
C GLU A 77 15.38 -0.60 7.63
N ASN A 78 15.61 -1.92 7.73
CA ASN A 78 14.80 -2.92 7.03
C ASN A 78 13.36 -3.04 7.54
N ILE A 79 13.04 -2.39 8.63
CA ILE A 79 11.72 -2.35 9.27
C ILE A 79 10.81 -1.25 8.70
N SER A 80 11.35 -0.35 7.87
CA SER A 80 10.62 0.72 7.19
C SER A 80 10.23 0.32 5.77
N HIS A 81 8.96 0.48 5.39
CA HIS A 81 8.43 -0.03 4.13
C HIS A 81 7.73 1.00 3.24
N GLY A 82 7.12 2.05 3.81
CA GLY A 82 6.35 3.03 3.03
C GLY A 82 7.21 3.85 2.07
N PHE A 83 6.73 4.07 0.85
CA PHE A 83 7.36 4.93 -0.15
C PHE A 83 8.81 4.60 -0.51
N ARG A 84 9.24 3.37 -0.34
CA ARG A 84 10.59 2.90 -0.64
C ARG A 84 10.62 1.98 -1.84
N PRO A 85 11.71 2.00 -2.67
CA PRO A 85 11.88 1.08 -3.79
C PRO A 85 11.76 -0.37 -3.37
N LYS A 86 11.06 -1.19 -4.17
CA LYS A 86 10.86 -2.63 -3.96
C LYS A 86 10.16 -2.99 -2.64
N ARG A 87 9.50 -2.03 -1.97
CA ARG A 87 8.73 -2.24 -0.75
C ARG A 87 7.28 -1.84 -0.95
N SER A 88 6.38 -2.47 -0.20
CA SER A 88 4.94 -2.25 -0.32
C SER A 88 4.24 -2.59 1.00
N CYS A 89 2.94 -2.31 1.10
CA CYS A 89 2.11 -2.77 2.22
C CYS A 89 2.25 -4.29 2.44
N HIS A 90 2.37 -5.08 1.37
CA HIS A 90 2.55 -6.52 1.47
C HIS A 90 3.89 -6.90 2.10
N THR A 91 4.98 -6.21 1.78
CA THR A 91 6.28 -6.50 2.39
C THR A 91 6.28 -6.21 3.89
N ALA A 92 5.63 -5.13 4.33
CA ALA A 92 5.44 -4.80 5.74
C ALA A 92 4.62 -5.89 6.46
N LEU A 93 3.46 -6.26 5.91
CA LEU A 93 2.56 -7.27 6.49
C LEU A 93 3.22 -8.66 6.56
N ILE A 94 3.98 -9.05 5.53
CA ILE A 94 4.72 -10.32 5.54
C ILE A 94 5.83 -10.29 6.61
N GLN A 95 6.49 -9.16 6.79
CA GLN A 95 7.48 -9.00 7.86
C GLN A 95 6.83 -9.11 9.25
N VAL A 96 5.68 -8.47 9.46
CA VAL A 96 4.89 -8.66 10.69
C VAL A 96 4.54 -10.13 10.88
N GLN A 97 4.04 -10.81 9.85
CA GLN A 97 3.65 -12.22 9.92
C GLN A 97 4.81 -13.16 10.28
N LYS A 98 6.01 -12.86 9.79
CA LYS A 98 7.21 -13.67 10.06
C LYS A 98 7.83 -13.38 11.43
N ASN A 99 7.92 -12.11 11.79
CA ASN A 99 8.73 -11.67 12.93
C ASN A 99 7.95 -11.54 14.24
N PHE A 100 6.62 -11.34 14.21
CA PHE A 100 5.81 -11.13 15.40
C PHE A 100 5.22 -12.43 15.97
N THR A 101 5.81 -13.57 15.61
CA THR A 101 5.39 -14.88 16.14
C THR A 101 5.42 -14.86 17.67
N ALA A 102 4.35 -15.32 18.28
CA ALA A 102 4.16 -15.37 19.73
C ALA A 102 4.17 -14.00 20.45
N ALA A 103 3.99 -12.90 19.74
CA ALA A 103 3.73 -11.61 20.38
C ALA A 103 2.50 -11.72 21.28
N LYS A 104 2.60 -11.18 22.49
CA LYS A 104 1.54 -11.20 23.47
C LYS A 104 0.66 -9.96 23.36
N TRP A 105 1.28 -8.87 22.93
CA TRP A 105 0.63 -7.57 22.74
C TRP A 105 1.03 -6.97 21.42
N PHE A 106 0.13 -6.18 20.85
CA PHE A 106 0.40 -5.27 19.75
C PHE A 106 0.20 -3.83 20.25
N ILE A 107 1.10 -2.94 19.85
CA ILE A 107 0.92 -1.50 19.96
C ILE A 107 0.70 -1.00 18.53
N GLU A 108 -0.50 -0.51 18.26
CA GLU A 108 -0.89 0.11 16.99
C GLU A 108 -0.58 1.60 17.13
N GLY A 109 0.35 2.14 16.34
CA GLY A 109 0.78 3.53 16.48
C GLY A 109 0.43 4.37 15.24
N ASP A 110 -0.05 5.59 15.51
CA ASP A 110 -0.38 6.60 14.49
C ASP A 110 0.16 7.97 14.97
N ILE A 111 0.80 8.71 14.09
CA ILE A 111 1.34 10.04 14.37
C ILE A 111 0.31 11.08 13.91
N GLU A 112 -0.07 11.99 14.81
CA GLU A 112 -1.09 12.98 14.55
C GLU A 112 -0.65 13.98 13.49
N GLY A 113 -1.41 14.06 12.37
CA GLY A 113 -1.16 15.04 11.30
C GLY A 113 0.27 15.07 10.79
N PHE A 114 0.94 13.92 10.71
CA PHE A 114 2.39 13.81 10.49
C PHE A 114 2.92 14.76 9.40
N PHE A 115 2.35 14.72 8.19
CA PHE A 115 2.82 15.55 7.07
C PHE A 115 2.64 17.05 7.30
N ASP A 116 1.65 17.43 8.09
CA ASP A 116 1.35 18.83 8.40
C ASP A 116 2.18 19.34 9.60
N ASN A 117 2.72 18.42 10.41
CA ASN A 117 3.44 18.73 11.65
C ASN A 117 4.95 18.50 11.59
N ILE A 118 5.53 18.13 10.45
CA ILE A 118 6.98 18.00 10.31
C ILE A 118 7.64 19.34 10.63
N ASN A 119 8.50 19.36 11.65
CA ASN A 119 9.25 20.58 12.01
C ASN A 119 10.38 20.83 11.02
N HIS A 120 10.40 21.99 10.39
CA HIS A 120 11.35 22.33 9.32
C HIS A 120 12.81 22.39 9.83
N ASP A 121 13.04 22.96 11.03
CA ASP A 121 14.39 23.09 11.59
C ASP A 121 14.96 21.70 11.93
N VAL A 122 14.15 20.82 12.52
CA VAL A 122 14.55 19.43 12.80
C VAL A 122 14.85 18.69 11.48
N LEU A 123 14.00 18.82 10.46
CA LEU A 123 14.22 18.18 9.16
C LEU A 123 15.52 18.65 8.52
N ILE A 124 15.75 19.95 8.48
CA ILE A 124 16.99 20.54 7.94
C ILE A 124 18.20 20.11 8.76
N GLY A 125 18.09 20.04 10.08
CA GLY A 125 19.14 19.49 10.94
C GLY A 125 19.51 18.07 10.55
N ILE A 126 18.52 17.20 10.33
CA ILE A 126 18.73 15.82 9.88
C ILE A 126 19.38 15.76 8.49
N LEU A 127 18.97 16.63 7.55
CA LEU A 127 19.58 16.70 6.22
C LEU A 127 21.06 17.11 6.29
N LYS A 128 21.40 18.09 7.12
CA LYS A 128 22.77 18.57 7.32
C LYS A 128 23.72 17.53 7.90
N GLU A 129 23.22 16.49 8.56
CA GLU A 129 24.08 15.39 9.04
C GLU A 129 24.79 14.64 7.90
N ARG A 130 24.24 14.69 6.68
CA ARG A 130 24.77 13.98 5.50
C ARG A 130 25.04 14.84 4.29
N ILE A 131 24.46 16.02 4.23
CA ILE A 131 24.55 16.93 3.09
C ILE A 131 25.24 18.22 3.56
N ALA A 132 26.49 18.37 3.16
CA ALA A 132 27.32 19.54 3.48
C ALA A 132 27.11 20.73 2.51
N ASP A 133 26.41 20.53 1.39
CA ASP A 133 26.15 21.57 0.40
C ASP A 133 25.07 22.54 0.88
N ASP A 134 25.52 23.75 1.30
CA ASP A 134 24.61 24.79 1.75
C ASP A 134 23.66 25.30 0.66
N ARG A 135 24.03 25.23 -0.62
CA ARG A 135 23.16 25.61 -1.74
C ARG A 135 21.96 24.65 -1.83
N PHE A 136 22.22 23.35 -1.69
CA PHE A 136 21.17 22.34 -1.62
C PHE A 136 20.24 22.59 -0.41
N ILE A 137 20.82 22.87 0.76
CA ILE A 137 20.05 23.15 1.99
C ILE A 137 19.21 24.42 1.85
N ARG A 138 19.74 25.50 1.22
CA ARG A 138 18.94 26.71 0.92
C ARG A 138 17.79 26.41 -0.02
N LEU A 139 17.98 25.58 -1.04
CA LEU A 139 16.91 25.16 -1.95
C LEU A 139 15.83 24.36 -1.21
N MET A 140 16.22 23.45 -0.31
CA MET A 140 15.26 22.73 0.54
C MET A 140 14.43 23.68 1.41
N TRP A 141 15.06 24.68 2.02
CA TRP A 141 14.35 25.72 2.76
C TRP A 141 13.35 26.48 1.91
N LYS A 142 13.70 26.82 0.67
CA LYS A 142 12.79 27.49 -0.27
C LYS A 142 11.55 26.63 -0.53
N PHE A 143 11.69 25.30 -0.73
CA PHE A 143 10.55 24.40 -0.91
C PHE A 143 9.68 24.25 0.33
N LEU A 144 10.27 24.15 1.51
CA LEU A 144 9.54 24.04 2.77
C LEU A 144 8.74 25.31 3.08
N LYS A 145 9.27 26.48 2.74
CA LYS A 145 8.64 27.79 2.99
C LYS A 145 7.77 28.30 1.84
N ALA A 146 7.65 27.56 0.72
CA ALA A 146 6.92 28.01 -0.46
C ALA A 146 5.43 28.31 -0.21
N GLY A 147 4.83 27.72 0.82
CA GLY A 147 3.44 27.94 1.17
C GLY A 147 2.45 27.21 0.26
N TYR A 148 1.18 27.58 0.41
CA TYR A 148 0.09 27.10 -0.47
C TYR A 148 -0.95 28.20 -0.74
N ILE A 149 -1.70 28.03 -1.81
CA ILE A 149 -2.82 28.87 -2.16
C ILE A 149 -4.12 28.07 -1.98
N GLU A 150 -5.02 28.62 -1.20
CA GLU A 150 -6.36 28.10 -0.94
C GLU A 150 -7.37 29.24 -1.14
N ASP A 151 -8.40 29.02 -1.93
CA ASP A 151 -9.45 30.01 -2.25
C ASP A 151 -8.87 31.39 -2.64
N TRP A 152 -7.81 31.37 -3.50
CA TRP A 152 -7.06 32.54 -3.97
C TRP A 152 -6.27 33.29 -2.88
N THR A 153 -6.24 32.76 -1.65
CA THR A 153 -5.49 33.33 -0.53
C THR A 153 -4.17 32.56 -0.33
N PHE A 154 -3.07 33.30 -0.17
CA PHE A 154 -1.75 32.74 0.13
C PHE A 154 -1.61 32.45 1.62
N HIS A 155 -1.17 31.24 1.94
CA HIS A 155 -0.86 30.81 3.30
C HIS A 155 0.61 30.39 3.41
N ARG A 156 1.28 30.93 4.41
CA ARG A 156 2.66 30.51 4.74
C ARG A 156 2.65 29.16 5.42
N THR A 157 3.66 28.33 5.14
CA THR A 157 3.93 27.08 5.85
C THR A 157 5.02 27.31 6.89
N TYR A 158 4.69 27.10 8.16
CA TYR A 158 5.62 27.14 9.29
C TYR A 158 6.08 25.75 9.71
N SER A 159 5.30 24.74 9.36
CA SER A 159 5.58 23.32 9.56
C SER A 159 5.01 22.52 8.40
N GLY A 160 5.42 21.27 8.29
CA GLY A 160 4.88 20.32 7.34
C GLY A 160 5.50 20.36 5.95
N THR A 161 5.22 19.30 5.21
CA THR A 161 5.49 19.18 3.79
C THR A 161 4.16 19.03 3.06
N PRO A 162 3.93 19.71 1.93
CA PRO A 162 2.65 19.62 1.24
C PRO A 162 2.28 18.17 0.93
N GLN A 163 1.16 17.67 1.45
CA GLN A 163 0.66 16.35 1.06
C GLN A 163 0.35 16.38 -0.44
N GLY A 164 1.13 15.61 -1.23
CA GLY A 164 1.05 15.61 -2.70
C GLY A 164 2.30 16.20 -3.39
N GLY A 165 3.26 16.75 -2.64
CA GLY A 165 4.60 17.06 -3.14
C GLY A 165 5.37 15.78 -3.49
N ILE A 166 6.19 15.82 -4.55
CA ILE A 166 6.96 14.65 -5.01
C ILE A 166 8.05 14.26 -4.00
N ILE A 167 8.67 15.24 -3.34
CA ILE A 167 9.71 15.03 -2.32
C ILE A 167 9.15 14.66 -0.95
N SER A 168 7.87 14.95 -0.66
CA SER A 168 7.31 14.76 0.69
C SER A 168 7.44 13.32 1.21
N PRO A 169 7.25 12.25 0.42
CA PRO A 169 7.42 10.88 0.89
C PRO A 169 8.84 10.53 1.31
N ILE A 170 9.86 10.97 0.58
CA ILE A 170 11.26 10.69 0.95
C ILE A 170 11.68 11.51 2.17
N LEU A 171 11.25 12.77 2.29
CA LEU A 171 11.47 13.59 3.48
C LEU A 171 10.83 12.99 4.73
N ALA A 172 9.61 12.45 4.58
CA ALA A 172 8.93 11.72 5.65
C ALA A 172 9.74 10.52 6.14
N ASN A 173 10.31 9.74 5.22
CA ASN A 173 11.17 8.61 5.59
C ASN A 173 12.48 9.04 6.24
N ILE A 174 13.13 10.11 5.74
CA ILE A 174 14.35 10.68 6.33
C ILE A 174 14.08 11.14 7.78
N TYR A 175 12.95 11.80 7.99
CA TYR A 175 12.55 12.29 9.32
C TYR A 175 12.29 11.16 10.31
N LEU A 176 11.52 10.16 9.90
CA LEU A 176 11.13 9.01 10.73
C LEU A 176 12.22 7.93 10.84
N ASP A 177 13.30 8.00 10.05
CA ASP A 177 14.47 7.12 10.23
C ASP A 177 15.09 7.27 11.62
N LYS A 178 14.96 8.46 12.24
CA LYS A 178 15.36 8.69 13.62
C LYS A 178 14.55 7.83 14.61
N LEU A 179 13.24 7.71 14.38
CA LEU A 179 12.39 6.81 15.17
C LEU A 179 12.76 5.34 14.92
N ASP A 180 13.02 4.96 13.66
CA ASP A 180 13.40 3.59 13.32
C ASP A 180 14.70 3.17 14.03
N LYS A 181 15.70 4.05 14.07
CA LYS A 181 16.96 3.83 14.78
C LYS A 181 16.77 3.77 16.29
N TYR A 182 15.99 4.70 16.84
CA TYR A 182 15.63 4.67 18.26
C TYR A 182 14.96 3.35 18.65
N MET A 183 14.00 2.88 17.86
CA MET A 183 13.32 1.61 18.13
C MET A 183 14.24 0.40 18.01
N LYS A 184 15.24 0.45 17.15
CA LYS A 184 16.26 -0.59 17.04
C LYS A 184 17.15 -0.65 18.29
N GLU A 185 17.60 0.49 18.76
CA GLU A 185 18.39 0.60 20.01
C GLU A 185 17.55 0.18 21.22
N TYR A 186 16.31 0.65 21.29
CA TYR A 186 15.36 0.28 22.32
C TYR A 186 15.14 -1.24 22.38
N ALA A 187 15.01 -1.89 21.20
CA ALA A 187 14.89 -3.33 21.12
C ALA A 187 16.11 -4.05 21.68
N CYS A 188 17.32 -3.55 21.45
CA CYS A 188 18.55 -4.13 22.00
C CYS A 188 18.59 -4.06 23.54
N GLN A 189 18.03 -3.00 24.14
CA GLN A 189 17.98 -2.83 25.58
C GLN A 189 16.84 -3.62 26.24
N PHE A 190 15.69 -3.72 25.56
CA PHE A 190 14.50 -4.39 26.05
C PHE A 190 14.57 -5.91 25.96
N ASP A 191 15.18 -6.45 24.89
CA ASP A 191 15.24 -7.89 24.60
C ASP A 191 16.07 -8.61 25.68
N ARG A 192 15.49 -9.67 26.30
CA ARG A 192 16.12 -10.47 27.35
C ARG A 192 15.95 -11.96 27.11
N GLY A 193 16.95 -12.75 27.52
CA GLY A 193 16.96 -14.21 27.46
C GLY A 193 17.10 -14.76 26.04
N ASP A 194 17.71 -15.91 25.86
CA ASP A 194 17.86 -16.54 24.53
C ASP A 194 16.65 -17.37 24.14
N ARG A 195 16.04 -18.05 25.10
CA ARG A 195 14.88 -18.92 24.91
C ARG A 195 13.91 -18.79 26.06
N ARG A 196 12.61 -18.91 25.76
CA ARG A 196 11.60 -19.05 26.81
C ARG A 196 11.84 -20.31 27.62
N ALA A 197 11.61 -20.23 28.92
CA ALA A 197 11.61 -21.38 29.80
C ALA A 197 10.62 -22.44 29.30
N MET A 198 10.96 -23.69 29.46
CA MET A 198 10.05 -24.79 29.11
C MET A 198 8.97 -24.89 30.18
N ASN A 199 7.72 -25.06 29.77
CA ASN A 199 6.61 -25.31 30.69
C ASN A 199 6.93 -26.51 31.59
N LEU A 200 6.78 -26.35 32.91
CA LEU A 200 7.22 -27.35 33.91
C LEU A 200 6.53 -28.71 33.71
N GLU A 201 5.21 -28.70 33.44
CA GLU A 201 4.48 -29.95 33.19
C GLU A 201 4.89 -30.62 31.87
N TYR A 202 5.09 -29.82 30.82
CA TYR A 202 5.60 -30.31 29.55
C TYR A 202 6.97 -30.98 29.71
N LYS A 203 7.85 -30.37 30.52
CA LYS A 203 9.18 -30.90 30.86
C LYS A 203 9.05 -32.20 31.64
N ARG A 204 8.10 -32.28 32.58
CA ARG A 204 7.81 -33.50 33.38
C ARG A 204 7.39 -34.66 32.48
N TYR A 205 6.43 -34.46 31.58
CA TYR A 205 6.04 -35.48 30.61
C TYR A 205 7.17 -35.85 29.65
N SER A 206 7.96 -34.88 29.20
CA SER A 206 9.12 -35.17 28.33
C SER A 206 10.16 -36.04 28.99
N ARG A 207 10.44 -35.84 30.29
CA ARG A 207 11.35 -36.68 31.07
C ARG A 207 10.78 -38.09 31.25
N LYS A 208 9.47 -38.24 31.56
CA LYS A 208 8.81 -39.53 31.66
C LYS A 208 8.89 -40.33 30.35
N ILE A 209 8.60 -39.69 29.23
CA ILE A 209 8.67 -40.31 27.91
C ILE A 209 10.10 -40.76 27.59
N TRP A 210 11.10 -39.93 27.91
CA TRP A 210 12.51 -40.29 27.71
C TRP A 210 12.92 -41.49 28.56
N TRP A 211 12.58 -41.49 29.86
CA TRP A 211 12.86 -42.58 30.79
C TRP A 211 12.19 -43.89 30.34
N LEU A 212 10.90 -43.87 30.02
CA LEU A 212 10.17 -45.04 29.48
C LEU A 212 10.79 -45.54 28.17
N GLY A 213 11.23 -44.64 27.31
CA GLY A 213 11.89 -44.98 26.05
C GLY A 213 13.25 -45.63 26.26
N THR A 214 14.02 -45.24 27.31
CA THR A 214 15.26 -45.87 27.69
C THR A 214 15.00 -47.29 28.23
N LYS A 215 14.00 -47.43 29.09
CA LYS A 215 13.57 -48.73 29.64
C LYS A 215 13.09 -49.69 28.54
N LEU A 216 12.33 -49.19 27.56
CA LEU A 216 11.85 -49.97 26.40
C LEU A 216 12.99 -50.55 25.57
N LYS A 217 14.14 -49.84 25.46
CA LYS A 217 15.33 -50.35 24.74
C LYS A 217 16.03 -51.48 25.46
N GLN A 218 15.91 -51.57 26.78
CA GLN A 218 16.54 -52.54 27.64
C GLN A 218 15.66 -53.78 27.93
N THR A 219 14.36 -53.72 27.55
CA THR A 219 13.37 -54.78 27.83
C THR A 219 13.19 -55.66 26.60
N GLU A 220 13.37 -56.97 26.72
CA GLU A 220 13.17 -57.96 25.65
C GLU A 220 11.77 -58.62 25.69
N ASP A 221 11.17 -58.69 26.88
CA ASP A 221 9.84 -59.28 27.06
C ASP A 221 8.73 -58.55 26.29
N LYS A 222 7.95 -59.30 25.50
CA LYS A 222 6.96 -58.76 24.57
C LYS A 222 5.79 -58.06 25.27
N ASP A 223 5.31 -58.58 26.39
CA ASP A 223 4.16 -58.01 27.08
C ASP A 223 4.51 -56.73 27.81
N THR A 224 5.65 -56.73 28.52
CA THR A 224 6.20 -55.53 29.16
C THR A 224 6.55 -54.44 28.12
N ARG A 225 7.03 -54.81 26.93
CA ARG A 225 7.28 -53.85 25.84
C ARG A 225 5.97 -53.19 25.37
N LYS A 226 4.88 -53.95 25.27
CA LYS A 226 3.58 -53.42 24.87
C LYS A 226 3.04 -52.40 25.89
N GLU A 227 3.11 -52.74 27.19
CA GLU A 227 2.72 -51.81 28.26
C GLU A 227 3.54 -50.53 28.26
N LEU A 228 4.86 -50.60 28.07
CA LEU A 228 5.73 -49.44 27.98
C LEU A 228 5.41 -48.55 26.76
N ILE A 229 5.11 -49.16 25.62
CA ILE A 229 4.69 -48.44 24.41
C ILE A 229 3.36 -47.69 24.64
N ASP A 230 2.40 -48.34 25.29
CA ASP A 230 1.08 -47.71 25.54
C ASP A 230 1.21 -46.61 26.61
N ALA A 231 2.06 -46.76 27.62
CA ALA A 231 2.35 -45.70 28.57
C ALA A 231 3.05 -44.49 27.88
N ILE A 232 4.01 -44.76 26.97
CA ILE A 232 4.66 -43.70 26.16
C ILE A 232 3.61 -42.94 25.32
N LYS A 233 2.73 -43.65 24.61
CA LYS A 233 1.68 -43.06 23.81
C LYS A 233 0.75 -42.18 24.66
N GLN A 234 0.33 -42.65 25.84
CA GLN A 234 -0.52 -41.89 26.76
C GLN A 234 0.19 -40.62 27.24
N HIS A 235 1.46 -40.69 27.65
CA HIS A 235 2.23 -39.51 28.06
C HIS A 235 2.48 -38.55 26.89
N GLN A 236 2.70 -39.05 25.67
CA GLN A 236 2.79 -38.23 24.47
C GLN A 236 1.48 -37.48 24.21
N LYS A 237 0.32 -38.16 24.32
CA LYS A 237 -1.01 -37.55 24.18
C LYS A 237 -1.21 -36.42 25.20
N ASN A 238 -0.94 -36.68 26.48
CA ASN A 238 -1.07 -35.68 27.55
C ASN A 238 -0.13 -34.49 27.31
N ARG A 239 1.14 -34.74 26.92
CA ARG A 239 2.08 -33.66 26.59
C ARG A 239 1.61 -32.81 25.42
N MET A 240 0.91 -33.38 24.43
CA MET A 240 0.42 -32.62 23.27
C MET A 240 -0.66 -31.60 23.62
N HIS A 241 -1.37 -31.76 24.74
CA HIS A 241 -2.36 -30.78 25.23
C HIS A 241 -1.71 -29.59 25.99
N LEU A 242 -0.43 -29.65 26.30
CA LEU A 242 0.26 -28.61 27.05
C LEU A 242 1.09 -27.69 26.14
N PRO A 243 1.18 -26.38 26.46
CA PRO A 243 2.15 -25.50 25.80
C PRO A 243 3.57 -25.98 26.09
N SER A 244 4.45 -25.98 25.09
CA SER A 244 5.84 -26.44 25.26
C SER A 244 6.73 -25.47 26.02
N VAL A 245 6.38 -24.19 26.04
CA VAL A 245 7.11 -23.12 26.71
C VAL A 245 6.20 -22.38 27.68
N ASP A 246 6.78 -21.76 28.69
CA ASP A 246 6.08 -20.89 29.59
C ASP A 246 5.71 -19.59 28.86
N GLU A 247 4.42 -19.28 28.85
CA GLU A 247 3.90 -18.06 28.21
C GLU A 247 4.14 -16.81 29.05
N MET A 248 4.32 -16.99 30.34
CA MET A 248 4.50 -15.92 31.35
C MET A 248 5.95 -15.81 31.81
N ASP A 249 6.91 -16.39 31.09
CA ASP A 249 8.32 -16.31 31.41
C ASP A 249 8.80 -14.86 31.45
N GLU A 250 9.02 -14.34 32.64
CA GLU A 250 9.52 -12.97 32.87
C GLU A 250 10.98 -12.79 32.42
N GLY A 251 11.74 -13.88 32.32
CA GLY A 251 13.12 -13.89 31.83
C GLY A 251 13.24 -13.73 30.32
N TYR A 252 12.12 -13.83 29.57
CA TYR A 252 12.12 -13.73 28.12
C TYR A 252 11.26 -12.58 27.63
N ARG A 253 11.91 -11.52 27.15
CA ARG A 253 11.25 -10.34 26.59
C ARG A 253 11.73 -10.09 25.17
N ARG A 254 10.83 -9.65 24.28
CA ARG A 254 11.15 -9.28 22.89
C ARG A 254 10.25 -8.16 22.43
N ILE A 255 10.84 -7.26 21.67
CA ILE A 255 10.13 -6.22 20.93
C ILE A 255 10.45 -6.34 19.44
N LYS A 256 9.44 -6.23 18.59
CA LYS A 256 9.58 -6.19 17.14
C LYS A 256 8.76 -5.03 16.61
N TYR A 257 9.34 -4.26 15.71
CA TYR A 257 8.77 -3.04 15.17
C TYR A 257 8.73 -3.11 13.65
N VAL A 258 7.66 -2.60 13.03
CA VAL A 258 7.51 -2.43 11.58
C VAL A 258 6.75 -1.14 11.32
N ARG A 259 7.25 -0.33 10.37
CA ARG A 259 6.66 0.95 9.99
C ARG A 259 6.32 1.00 8.50
N TYR A 260 5.22 1.65 8.20
CA TYR A 260 4.82 2.01 6.83
C TYR A 260 4.39 3.47 6.79
N ALA A 261 5.24 4.36 6.29
CA ALA A 261 5.08 5.82 6.38
C ALA A 261 4.92 6.27 7.84
N ASP A 262 3.80 6.89 8.19
CA ASP A 262 3.43 7.33 9.53
C ASP A 262 2.76 6.25 10.40
N ASP A 263 2.22 5.20 9.78
CA ASP A 263 1.63 4.06 10.49
C ASP A 263 2.73 3.09 10.96
N PHE A 264 2.69 2.64 12.21
CA PHE A 264 3.58 1.60 12.71
C PHE A 264 2.89 0.60 13.63
N ILE A 265 3.47 -0.59 13.74
CA ILE A 265 3.01 -1.63 14.64
C ILE A 265 4.18 -2.25 15.40
N ILE A 266 3.98 -2.49 16.69
CA ILE A 266 4.97 -3.13 17.56
C ILE A 266 4.38 -4.40 18.12
N GLY A 267 5.10 -5.50 18.01
CA GLY A 267 4.78 -6.76 18.67
C GLY A 267 5.65 -6.97 19.90
N VAL A 268 5.03 -7.13 21.07
CA VAL A 268 5.71 -7.23 22.35
C VAL A 268 5.49 -8.61 22.97
N ILE A 269 6.57 -9.24 23.41
CA ILE A 269 6.57 -10.36 24.34
C ILE A 269 7.02 -9.81 25.69
N GLY A 270 6.05 -9.59 26.57
CA GLY A 270 6.23 -8.95 27.88
C GLY A 270 4.90 -8.74 28.56
N SER A 271 4.88 -7.95 29.62
CA SER A 271 3.68 -7.56 30.37
C SER A 271 2.90 -6.43 29.66
N LYS A 272 1.70 -6.12 30.14
CA LYS A 272 0.95 -4.96 29.68
C LYS A 272 1.61 -3.65 30.13
N SER A 273 2.17 -3.63 31.32
CA SER A 273 2.93 -2.49 31.84
C SER A 273 4.19 -2.19 30.98
N ASP A 274 4.87 -3.21 30.44
CA ASP A 274 5.94 -2.98 29.46
C ASP A 274 5.43 -2.24 28.22
N CYS A 275 4.24 -2.60 27.74
CA CYS A 275 3.65 -1.94 26.56
C CYS A 275 3.26 -0.48 26.85
N GLU A 276 2.77 -0.20 28.06
CA GLU A 276 2.44 1.15 28.50
C GLU A 276 3.71 2.01 28.62
N ALA A 277 4.80 1.46 29.17
CA ALA A 277 6.10 2.11 29.21
C ALA A 277 6.66 2.39 27.80
N ILE A 278 6.64 1.39 26.92
CA ILE A 278 7.08 1.55 25.53
C ILE A 278 6.29 2.68 24.82
N LYS A 279 4.97 2.72 25.01
CA LYS A 279 4.12 3.77 24.42
C LYS A 279 4.52 5.16 24.92
N GLU A 280 4.76 5.32 26.22
CA GLU A 280 5.16 6.61 26.80
C GLU A 280 6.57 7.02 26.35
N ASP A 281 7.52 6.10 26.31
CA ASP A 281 8.88 6.36 25.82
C ASP A 281 8.89 6.81 24.35
N ILE A 282 8.07 6.20 23.49
CA ILE A 282 7.91 6.63 22.10
C ILE A 282 7.29 8.02 22.03
N LYS A 283 6.25 8.30 22.85
CA LYS A 283 5.61 9.61 22.93
C LYS A 283 6.62 10.70 23.30
N ASN A 284 7.43 10.45 24.33
CA ASN A 284 8.48 11.35 24.77
C ASN A 284 9.54 11.57 23.68
N PHE A 285 10.02 10.50 23.05
CA PHE A 285 10.97 10.60 21.95
C PHE A 285 10.42 11.44 20.78
N LEU A 286 9.19 11.18 20.35
CA LEU A 286 8.53 11.94 19.28
C LEU A 286 8.39 13.42 19.66
N GLY A 287 7.96 13.73 20.89
CA GLY A 287 7.79 15.10 21.37
C GLY A 287 9.11 15.85 21.51
N GLU A 288 10.11 15.26 22.13
CA GLU A 288 11.37 15.92 22.45
C GLU A 288 12.28 16.04 21.22
N LYS A 289 12.48 14.95 20.48
CA LYS A 289 13.46 14.87 19.38
C LYS A 289 12.88 15.26 18.03
N LEU A 290 11.63 14.89 17.77
CA LEU A 290 11.01 15.10 16.47
C LEU A 290 9.90 16.15 16.47
N LYS A 291 9.56 16.74 17.62
CA LYS A 291 8.48 17.73 17.73
C LYS A 291 7.16 17.25 17.11
N LEU A 292 6.87 15.95 17.27
CA LEU A 292 5.67 15.28 16.78
C LEU A 292 4.82 14.79 17.94
N THR A 293 3.51 14.68 17.70
CA THR A 293 2.55 14.19 18.69
C THR A 293 2.06 12.79 18.31
N LEU A 294 2.11 11.85 19.24
CA LEU A 294 1.51 10.53 19.07
C LEU A 294 -0.01 10.65 19.23
N SER A 295 -0.79 10.10 18.30
CA SER A 295 -2.24 10.08 18.40
C SER A 295 -2.69 9.14 19.52
N GLU A 296 -3.16 9.65 20.64
CA GLU A 296 -3.58 8.82 21.78
C GLU A 296 -4.81 7.99 21.48
N GLU A 297 -5.76 8.54 20.72
CA GLU A 297 -7.01 7.86 20.32
C GLU A 297 -6.76 6.66 19.40
N LYS A 298 -5.76 6.75 18.54
CA LYS A 298 -5.45 5.70 17.56
C LYS A 298 -4.32 4.80 18.02
N THR A 299 -3.52 5.21 19.01
CA THR A 299 -2.45 4.37 19.54
C THR A 299 -2.98 3.43 20.61
N LEU A 300 -3.30 2.20 20.17
CA LEU A 300 -3.97 1.20 20.98
C LEU A 300 -3.00 0.10 21.41
N ILE A 301 -3.17 -0.40 22.64
CA ILE A 301 -2.51 -1.62 23.13
C ILE A 301 -3.51 -2.76 23.05
N THR A 302 -3.31 -3.65 22.09
CA THR A 302 -4.21 -4.76 21.78
C THR A 302 -3.57 -6.09 22.19
N HIS A 303 -4.29 -6.92 22.96
CA HIS A 303 -3.80 -8.26 23.29
C HIS A 303 -3.63 -9.12 22.05
N GLY A 304 -2.54 -9.91 21.96
CA GLY A 304 -2.17 -10.67 20.76
C GLY A 304 -3.25 -11.60 20.19
N ASN A 305 -4.17 -12.11 21.03
CA ASN A 305 -5.29 -12.93 20.57
C ASN A 305 -6.49 -12.11 20.05
N ARG A 306 -6.47 -10.79 20.26
CA ARG A 306 -7.46 -9.88 19.70
C ARG A 306 -6.97 -9.31 18.38
N LYS A 307 -7.87 -8.77 17.58
CA LYS A 307 -7.59 -8.26 16.25
C LYS A 307 -7.09 -6.81 16.32
N ALA A 308 -5.78 -6.63 16.17
CA ALA A 308 -5.15 -5.34 15.92
C ALA A 308 -5.35 -4.93 14.44
N LYS A 309 -5.31 -3.64 14.13
CA LYS A 309 -5.47 -3.12 12.78
C LYS A 309 -4.15 -2.53 12.27
N PHE A 310 -3.69 -3.00 11.11
CA PHE A 310 -2.53 -2.41 10.45
C PHE A 310 -2.68 -2.51 8.94
N LEU A 311 -2.50 -1.41 8.23
CA LEU A 311 -2.61 -1.32 6.77
C LEU A 311 -3.89 -1.99 6.23
N GLY A 312 -5.03 -1.74 6.87
CA GLY A 312 -6.32 -2.26 6.44
C GLY A 312 -6.56 -3.76 6.65
N TYR A 313 -5.63 -4.48 7.27
CA TYR A 313 -5.77 -5.86 7.71
C TYR A 313 -6.10 -5.93 9.20
N GLU A 314 -6.77 -7.00 9.60
CA GLU A 314 -6.87 -7.45 10.98
C GLU A 314 -5.73 -8.43 11.27
N ILE A 315 -4.99 -8.19 12.35
CA ILE A 315 -3.78 -8.95 12.72
C ILE A 315 -3.97 -9.51 14.11
N TYR A 316 -3.73 -10.80 14.29
CA TYR A 316 -3.72 -11.42 15.62
C TYR A 316 -2.78 -12.63 15.66
N VAL A 317 -2.38 -13.02 16.85
CA VAL A 317 -1.62 -14.23 17.09
C VAL A 317 -2.60 -15.37 17.36
N ARG A 318 -2.52 -16.42 16.57
CA ARG A 318 -3.39 -17.58 16.75
C ARG A 318 -3.19 -18.18 18.14
N PRO A 319 -4.25 -18.34 18.93
CA PRO A 319 -4.13 -18.98 20.25
C PRO A 319 -3.63 -20.41 20.12
N PHE A 320 -3.12 -20.93 21.21
CA PHE A 320 -2.77 -22.33 21.31
C PHE A 320 -4.01 -23.20 21.03
N THR A 321 -3.86 -24.24 20.24
CA THR A 321 -4.91 -25.22 19.96
C THR A 321 -4.40 -26.64 20.15
N ASP A 322 -5.23 -27.53 20.63
CA ASP A 322 -4.93 -28.96 20.79
C ASP A 322 -4.92 -29.72 19.46
N LYS A 323 -5.24 -29.04 18.35
CA LYS A 323 -5.24 -29.67 17.03
C LYS A 323 -3.85 -30.10 16.62
N THR A 324 -3.74 -31.33 16.20
CA THR A 324 -2.52 -31.92 15.65
C THR A 324 -2.67 -32.12 14.15
N LEU A 325 -1.57 -31.98 13.44
CA LEU A 325 -1.42 -32.27 12.01
C LEU A 325 -0.32 -33.30 11.84
N ARG A 326 -0.44 -34.16 10.84
CA ARG A 326 0.70 -34.99 10.42
C ARG A 326 1.65 -34.14 9.58
N GLY A 327 2.92 -34.12 9.96
CA GLY A 327 3.95 -33.46 9.18
C GLY A 327 4.09 -34.12 7.81
N GLU A 328 3.99 -33.32 6.73
CA GLU A 328 4.03 -33.82 5.35
C GLU A 328 5.30 -34.63 5.03
N LYS A 329 6.44 -34.30 5.63
CA LYS A 329 7.73 -34.98 5.39
C LYS A 329 8.06 -36.07 6.40
N SER A 330 7.61 -35.94 7.64
CA SER A 330 8.00 -36.83 8.75
C SER A 330 6.93 -37.83 9.16
N GLY A 331 5.68 -37.64 8.71
CA GLY A 331 4.52 -38.42 9.16
C GLY A 331 4.19 -38.27 10.66
N VAL A 332 5.02 -37.55 11.41
CA VAL A 332 4.89 -37.37 12.85
C VAL A 332 3.78 -36.36 13.16
N LEU A 333 3.00 -36.63 14.22
CA LEU A 333 2.01 -35.69 14.73
C LEU A 333 2.72 -34.45 15.31
N ILE A 334 2.44 -33.30 14.72
CA ILE A 334 2.90 -32.00 15.16
C ILE A 334 1.72 -31.13 15.57
N LYS A 335 1.93 -30.21 16.50
CA LYS A 335 0.89 -29.24 16.87
C LYS A 335 0.59 -28.31 15.71
N ALA A 336 -0.71 -28.09 15.45
CA ALA A 336 -1.15 -27.19 14.39
C ALA A 336 -0.84 -25.74 14.76
N TYR A 337 -0.04 -25.05 13.92
CA TYR A 337 0.09 -23.58 13.82
C TYR A 337 0.06 -22.75 15.11
N GLY A 338 0.60 -23.25 16.22
CA GLY A 338 0.61 -22.49 17.47
C GLY A 338 1.35 -21.15 17.32
N LYS A 339 0.73 -20.07 17.82
CA LYS A 339 1.31 -18.72 18.00
C LYS A 339 1.82 -18.01 16.75
N LYS A 340 1.43 -18.44 15.55
CA LYS A 340 1.72 -17.72 14.32
C LYS A 340 0.79 -16.52 14.16
N VAL A 341 1.32 -15.46 13.59
CA VAL A 341 0.55 -14.27 13.23
C VAL A 341 -0.37 -14.60 12.06
N VAL A 342 -1.63 -14.21 12.18
CA VAL A 342 -2.67 -14.35 11.17
C VAL A 342 -3.01 -12.97 10.63
N LEU A 343 -3.12 -12.85 9.32
CA LEU A 343 -3.56 -11.66 8.60
C LEU A 343 -4.96 -11.95 8.04
N GLU A 344 -5.96 -11.14 8.37
CA GLU A 344 -7.32 -11.33 7.88
C GLU A 344 -7.87 -10.12 7.13
N VAL A 345 -8.71 -10.38 6.16
CA VAL A 345 -9.57 -9.36 5.52
C VAL A 345 -10.69 -9.02 6.49
N PRO A 346 -10.82 -7.78 6.95
CA PRO A 346 -11.93 -7.41 7.81
C PRO A 346 -13.27 -7.46 7.06
N MET A 347 -14.30 -8.09 7.65
CA MET A 347 -15.62 -8.19 7.03
C MET A 347 -16.27 -6.82 6.79
N PHE A 348 -16.05 -5.86 7.72
CA PHE A 348 -16.55 -4.50 7.55
C PHE A 348 -15.90 -3.81 6.34
N THR A 349 -14.62 -4.05 6.04
CA THR A 349 -13.95 -3.47 4.87
C THR A 349 -14.57 -3.98 3.56
N MET A 350 -14.93 -5.27 3.48
CA MET A 350 -15.65 -5.82 2.32
C MET A 350 -17.03 -5.17 2.18
N ARG A 351 -17.78 -5.10 3.30
CA ARG A 351 -19.11 -4.47 3.34
C ARG A 351 -19.06 -3.03 2.86
N ASP A 352 -18.21 -2.23 3.47
CA ASP A 352 -18.11 -0.80 3.19
C ASP A 352 -17.67 -0.54 1.74
N LYS A 353 -16.80 -1.42 1.20
CA LYS A 353 -16.36 -1.31 -0.19
C LYS A 353 -17.47 -1.63 -1.19
N LEU A 354 -18.28 -2.66 -0.91
CA LEU A 354 -19.44 -3.02 -1.73
C LEU A 354 -20.53 -1.93 -1.69
N LEU A 355 -20.76 -1.32 -0.53
CA LEU A 355 -21.66 -0.16 -0.39
C LEU A 355 -21.12 1.05 -1.16
N TYR A 356 -19.83 1.37 -1.03
CA TYR A 356 -19.18 2.45 -1.78
C TYR A 356 -19.30 2.28 -3.30
N TYR A 357 -19.20 1.04 -3.79
CA TYR A 357 -19.42 0.72 -5.20
C TYR A 357 -20.90 0.74 -5.61
N GLU A 358 -21.82 0.92 -4.68
CA GLU A 358 -23.27 0.79 -4.92
C GLU A 358 -23.64 -0.59 -5.49
N ALA A 359 -22.84 -1.61 -5.16
CA ALA A 359 -23.04 -2.97 -5.66
C ALA A 359 -23.97 -3.81 -4.79
N MET A 360 -24.27 -3.34 -3.57
CA MET A 360 -25.19 -4.03 -2.65
C MET A 360 -25.96 -3.06 -1.76
N GLU A 361 -27.02 -3.58 -1.17
CA GLU A 361 -27.79 -2.98 -0.07
C GLU A 361 -27.84 -3.95 1.11
N ILE A 362 -28.06 -3.41 2.31
CA ILE A 362 -28.22 -4.19 3.53
C ILE A 362 -29.72 -4.21 3.88
N HIS A 363 -30.30 -5.40 3.89
CA HIS A 363 -31.66 -5.63 4.33
C HIS A 363 -31.65 -6.30 5.69
N GLN A 364 -32.54 -5.87 6.59
CA GLN A 364 -32.79 -6.58 7.84
C GLN A 364 -33.80 -7.71 7.57
N PHE A 365 -33.44 -8.94 7.92
CA PHE A 365 -34.31 -10.09 7.83
C PHE A 365 -34.16 -10.92 9.11
N GLU A 366 -35.25 -11.10 9.85
CA GLU A 366 -35.26 -11.83 11.13
C GLU A 366 -34.15 -11.32 12.10
N GLY A 367 -33.99 -10.01 12.22
CA GLY A 367 -32.96 -9.39 13.08
C GLY A 367 -31.52 -9.55 12.60
N LYS A 368 -31.29 -10.17 11.43
CA LYS A 368 -29.95 -10.33 10.84
C LYS A 368 -29.78 -9.48 9.58
N ALA A 369 -28.61 -8.83 9.48
CA ALA A 369 -28.25 -8.07 8.30
C ALA A 369 -27.92 -9.02 7.12
N LYS A 370 -28.72 -8.93 6.05
CA LYS A 370 -28.54 -9.71 4.82
C LYS A 370 -28.04 -8.82 3.69
N TRP A 371 -26.97 -9.20 3.05
CA TRP A 371 -26.38 -8.48 1.92
C TRP A 371 -27.12 -8.86 0.63
N LYS A 372 -27.67 -7.86 -0.06
CA LYS A 372 -28.42 -8.05 -1.30
C LYS A 372 -27.75 -7.29 -2.44
N PRO A 373 -27.30 -7.97 -3.52
CA PRO A 373 -26.73 -7.28 -4.68
C PRO A 373 -27.74 -6.32 -5.32
N THR A 374 -27.27 -5.16 -5.80
CA THR A 374 -28.08 -4.15 -6.50
C THR A 374 -27.48 -3.78 -7.86
N SER A 375 -28.26 -3.13 -8.72
CA SER A 375 -27.79 -2.59 -10.00
C SER A 375 -27.07 -1.25 -9.78
N ARG A 376 -25.95 -1.05 -10.45
CA ARG A 376 -25.15 0.20 -10.38
C ARG A 376 -25.65 1.17 -11.44
N THR A 377 -26.52 2.09 -11.04
CA THR A 377 -27.15 3.07 -11.95
C THR A 377 -26.16 3.97 -12.65
N LYS A 378 -25.07 4.33 -11.98
CA LYS A 378 -24.00 5.20 -12.55
C LYS A 378 -23.28 4.60 -13.76
N LEU A 379 -23.41 3.29 -14.00
CA LEU A 379 -22.75 2.61 -15.11
C LEU A 379 -23.67 2.36 -16.31
N LEU A 380 -24.98 2.63 -16.23
CA LEU A 380 -25.96 2.25 -17.26
C LEU A 380 -25.72 2.92 -18.61
N HIS A 381 -25.11 4.11 -18.62
CA HIS A 381 -24.80 4.88 -19.83
C HIS A 381 -23.51 4.41 -20.55
N LEU A 382 -22.71 3.55 -19.90
CA LEU A 382 -21.49 3.01 -20.47
C LEU A 382 -21.79 1.84 -21.42
N ASP A 383 -20.85 1.50 -22.31
CA ASP A 383 -20.98 0.29 -23.09
C ASP A 383 -20.73 -0.98 -22.25
N ASP A 384 -21.07 -2.15 -22.81
CA ASP A 384 -21.01 -3.41 -22.07
C ASP A 384 -19.57 -3.79 -21.66
N LEU A 385 -18.60 -3.47 -22.51
CA LEU A 385 -17.19 -3.74 -22.23
C LEU A 385 -16.67 -2.84 -21.11
N GLU A 386 -17.03 -1.56 -21.12
CA GLU A 386 -16.65 -0.60 -20.08
C GLU A 386 -17.27 -0.98 -18.73
N ILE A 387 -18.54 -1.38 -18.72
CA ILE A 387 -19.22 -1.88 -17.51
C ILE A 387 -18.46 -3.09 -16.96
N LEU A 388 -18.22 -4.10 -17.81
CA LEU A 388 -17.52 -5.32 -17.38
C LEU A 388 -16.11 -5.02 -16.87
N ASP A 389 -15.37 -4.15 -17.56
CA ASP A 389 -14.02 -3.74 -17.15
C ASP A 389 -13.99 -2.95 -15.83
N ALA A 390 -15.04 -2.15 -15.53
CA ALA A 390 -15.18 -1.50 -14.25
C ALA A 390 -15.28 -2.53 -13.10
N TYR A 391 -16.17 -3.50 -13.22
CA TYR A 391 -16.29 -4.59 -12.25
C TYR A 391 -15.00 -5.41 -12.10
N ASN A 392 -14.40 -5.79 -13.22
CA ASN A 392 -13.15 -6.58 -13.23
C ASN A 392 -11.99 -5.84 -12.55
N ARG A 393 -11.86 -4.54 -12.77
CA ARG A 393 -10.82 -3.68 -12.17
C ARG A 393 -10.99 -3.60 -10.67
N GLU A 394 -12.22 -3.38 -10.20
CA GLU A 394 -12.55 -3.25 -8.80
C GLU A 394 -12.32 -4.57 -8.03
N ILE A 395 -12.78 -5.71 -8.59
CA ILE A 395 -12.55 -7.03 -8.01
C ILE A 395 -11.06 -7.35 -7.97
N ARG A 396 -10.34 -7.11 -9.07
CA ARG A 396 -8.91 -7.39 -9.16
C ARG A 396 -8.11 -6.53 -8.19
N GLY A 397 -8.41 -5.24 -8.07
CA GLY A 397 -7.77 -4.34 -7.13
C GLY A 397 -7.94 -4.81 -5.68
N PHE A 398 -9.18 -5.14 -5.29
CA PHE A 398 -9.49 -5.62 -3.96
C PHE A 398 -8.84 -6.99 -3.67
N ALA A 399 -8.93 -7.93 -4.62
CA ALA A 399 -8.33 -9.26 -4.52
C ALA A 399 -6.80 -9.20 -4.44
N ASN A 400 -6.15 -8.34 -5.23
CA ASN A 400 -4.72 -8.16 -5.19
C ASN A 400 -4.25 -7.63 -3.85
N TYR A 401 -4.93 -6.60 -3.32
CA TYR A 401 -4.57 -6.02 -2.03
C TYR A 401 -4.65 -7.06 -0.89
N PHE A 402 -5.71 -7.88 -0.85
CA PHE A 402 -5.93 -8.87 0.19
C PHE A 402 -5.41 -10.29 -0.16
N SER A 403 -4.59 -10.42 -1.19
CA SER A 403 -4.12 -11.73 -1.69
C SER A 403 -3.27 -12.52 -0.69
N ILE A 404 -2.61 -11.87 0.28
CA ILE A 404 -1.78 -12.52 1.31
C ILE A 404 -2.58 -12.89 2.58
N ALA A 405 -3.86 -12.51 2.66
CA ALA A 405 -4.71 -12.79 3.82
C ALA A 405 -4.91 -14.29 4.05
N ASN A 406 -4.93 -14.72 5.31
CA ASN A 406 -5.17 -16.12 5.68
C ASN A 406 -6.60 -16.57 5.34
N ASN A 407 -7.57 -15.64 5.38
CA ASN A 407 -8.96 -15.87 5.02
C ASN A 407 -9.29 -15.37 3.60
N SER A 408 -8.32 -15.36 2.67
CA SER A 408 -8.53 -14.89 1.29
C SER A 408 -9.70 -15.57 0.56
N SER A 409 -10.11 -16.78 0.98
CA SER A 409 -11.31 -17.46 0.49
C SER A 409 -12.60 -16.64 0.69
N HIS A 410 -12.66 -15.75 1.69
CA HIS A 410 -13.83 -14.87 1.91
C HIS A 410 -14.02 -13.87 0.77
N LEU A 411 -13.00 -13.63 -0.06
CA LEU A 411 -13.11 -12.82 -1.28
C LEU A 411 -14.08 -13.44 -2.31
N ASN A 412 -14.39 -14.73 -2.21
CA ASN A 412 -15.45 -15.35 -3.02
C ASN A 412 -16.82 -14.72 -2.74
N SER A 413 -17.12 -14.37 -1.49
CA SER A 413 -18.37 -13.68 -1.14
C SER A 413 -18.42 -12.26 -1.74
N PHE A 414 -17.28 -11.55 -1.73
CA PHE A 414 -17.16 -10.24 -2.40
C PHE A 414 -17.41 -10.38 -3.90
N LYS A 415 -16.73 -11.31 -4.57
CA LYS A 415 -16.94 -11.60 -6.00
C LYS A 415 -18.39 -11.97 -6.30
N TYR A 416 -19.02 -12.80 -5.47
CA TYR A 416 -20.41 -13.22 -5.64
C TYR A 416 -21.35 -12.01 -5.67
N ILE A 417 -21.24 -11.10 -4.71
CA ILE A 417 -22.06 -9.88 -4.68
C ILE A 417 -21.81 -9.02 -5.92
N MET A 418 -20.55 -8.80 -6.31
CA MET A 418 -20.18 -8.04 -7.51
C MET A 418 -20.73 -8.69 -8.78
N GLN A 419 -20.70 -10.01 -8.88
CA GLN A 419 -21.20 -10.76 -10.03
C GLN A 419 -22.72 -10.60 -10.19
N TYR A 420 -23.47 -10.76 -9.11
CA TYR A 420 -24.93 -10.57 -9.15
C TYR A 420 -25.31 -9.10 -9.35
N SER A 421 -24.53 -8.17 -8.84
CA SER A 421 -24.67 -6.74 -9.12
C SER A 421 -24.47 -6.45 -10.62
N LEU A 422 -23.45 -7.05 -11.25
CA LEU A 422 -23.22 -6.95 -12.69
C LEU A 422 -24.44 -7.43 -13.49
N TYR A 423 -24.97 -8.62 -13.15
CA TYR A 423 -26.15 -9.17 -13.84
C TYR A 423 -27.36 -8.26 -13.73
N LYS A 424 -27.60 -7.67 -12.55
CA LYS A 424 -28.69 -6.71 -12.32
C LYS A 424 -28.45 -5.39 -13.06
N THR A 425 -27.19 -4.94 -13.18
CA THR A 425 -26.83 -3.72 -13.94
C THR A 425 -27.13 -3.90 -15.42
N PHE A 426 -26.74 -5.03 -16.02
CA PHE A 426 -27.07 -5.34 -17.41
C PHE A 426 -28.59 -5.55 -17.59
N ALA A 427 -29.25 -6.25 -16.65
CA ALA A 427 -30.68 -6.47 -16.70
C ALA A 427 -31.45 -5.13 -16.71
N ARG A 428 -31.02 -4.17 -15.89
CA ARG A 428 -31.61 -2.82 -15.84
C ARG A 428 -31.30 -2.02 -17.12
N LYS A 429 -30.07 -2.09 -17.63
CA LYS A 429 -29.68 -1.43 -18.88
C LYS A 429 -30.55 -1.86 -20.07
N TYR A 430 -30.87 -3.16 -20.16
CA TYR A 430 -31.62 -3.74 -21.25
C TYR A 430 -33.10 -4.00 -20.92
N SER A 431 -33.60 -3.45 -19.82
CA SER A 431 -35.00 -3.64 -19.39
C SER A 431 -35.45 -5.11 -19.40
N THR A 432 -34.62 -6.01 -18.89
CA THR A 432 -34.83 -7.45 -18.91
C THR A 432 -34.51 -8.10 -17.57
N THR A 433 -34.59 -9.43 -17.46
CA THR A 433 -34.26 -10.14 -16.22
C THR A 433 -32.80 -10.57 -16.18
N ALA A 434 -32.23 -10.67 -14.97
CA ALA A 434 -30.87 -11.17 -14.77
C ALA A 434 -30.68 -12.57 -15.38
N ARG A 435 -31.72 -13.44 -15.36
CA ARG A 435 -31.70 -14.79 -15.95
C ARG A 435 -31.44 -14.73 -17.46
N LYS A 436 -32.13 -13.84 -18.19
CA LYS A 436 -31.94 -13.66 -19.64
C LYS A 436 -30.56 -13.09 -19.94
N ILE A 437 -30.04 -12.18 -19.11
CA ILE A 437 -28.67 -11.62 -19.23
C ILE A 437 -27.63 -12.74 -19.04
N ILE A 438 -27.75 -13.56 -18.02
CA ILE A 438 -26.83 -14.69 -17.79
C ILE A 438 -26.83 -15.62 -19.02
N ALA A 439 -27.99 -15.96 -19.57
CA ALA A 439 -28.09 -16.80 -20.76
C ALA A 439 -27.45 -16.17 -21.99
N LYS A 440 -27.68 -14.85 -22.23
CA LYS A 440 -27.14 -14.11 -23.38
C LYS A 440 -25.63 -14.00 -23.39
N TYR A 441 -25.02 -13.72 -22.23
CA TYR A 441 -23.58 -13.46 -22.10
C TYR A 441 -22.77 -14.65 -21.60
N ARG A 442 -23.42 -15.82 -21.46
CA ARG A 442 -22.74 -17.06 -21.06
C ARG A 442 -21.86 -17.59 -22.18
N HIS A 443 -20.58 -17.78 -21.89
CA HIS A 443 -19.63 -18.45 -22.75
C HIS A 443 -18.95 -19.57 -21.94
N HIS A 444 -19.24 -20.82 -22.25
CA HIS A 444 -18.89 -21.98 -21.42
C HIS A 444 -19.32 -21.79 -19.94
N LYS A 445 -18.35 -21.68 -19.03
CA LYS A 445 -18.58 -21.50 -17.58
C LYS A 445 -18.54 -20.03 -17.15
N ASP A 446 -18.10 -19.12 -18.04
CA ASP A 446 -17.86 -17.73 -17.73
C ASP A 446 -18.95 -16.81 -18.30
N PHE A 447 -19.02 -15.60 -17.74
CA PHE A 447 -19.78 -14.49 -18.31
C PHE A 447 -18.83 -13.66 -19.15
N ALA A 448 -19.14 -13.42 -20.43
CA ALA A 448 -18.24 -12.78 -21.38
C ALA A 448 -18.94 -11.77 -22.28
N VAL A 449 -18.24 -10.69 -22.61
CA VAL A 449 -18.63 -9.71 -23.63
C VAL A 449 -17.70 -9.84 -24.81
N PHE A 450 -18.26 -10.01 -26.01
CA PHE A 450 -17.52 -10.03 -27.26
C PHE A 450 -17.40 -8.60 -27.82
N TYR A 451 -16.26 -8.27 -28.37
CA TYR A 451 -15.99 -7.00 -29.01
C TYR A 451 -15.02 -7.15 -30.17
N GLU A 452 -15.02 -6.19 -31.08
CA GLU A 452 -14.06 -6.14 -32.17
C GLU A 452 -12.89 -5.23 -31.81
N ASP A 453 -11.68 -5.66 -32.07
CA ASP A 453 -10.52 -4.81 -31.90
C ASP A 453 -10.38 -3.84 -33.10
N LYS A 454 -9.45 -2.88 -32.98
CA LYS A 454 -9.20 -1.87 -34.03
C LYS A 454 -8.76 -2.45 -35.38
N LYS A 455 -8.41 -3.75 -35.44
CA LYS A 455 -7.99 -4.47 -36.65
C LYS A 455 -9.10 -5.38 -37.18
N GLY A 456 -10.33 -5.28 -36.65
CA GLY A 456 -11.47 -6.12 -37.05
C GLY A 456 -11.46 -7.53 -36.46
N GLY A 457 -10.52 -7.83 -35.55
CA GLY A 457 -10.46 -9.12 -34.88
C GLY A 457 -11.48 -9.26 -33.78
N LYS A 458 -12.27 -10.32 -33.75
CA LYS A 458 -13.21 -10.62 -32.67
C LYS A 458 -12.44 -11.04 -31.42
N LYS A 459 -12.64 -10.32 -30.32
CA LYS A 459 -12.06 -10.58 -29.00
C LYS A 459 -13.15 -10.75 -27.96
N MET A 460 -12.77 -11.38 -26.85
CA MET A 460 -13.66 -11.65 -25.74
C MET A 460 -13.07 -11.11 -24.44
N ARG A 461 -13.91 -10.44 -23.64
CA ARG A 461 -13.58 -10.05 -22.28
C ARG A 461 -14.43 -10.84 -21.30
N VAL A 462 -13.78 -11.53 -20.38
CA VAL A 462 -14.42 -12.41 -19.40
C VAL A 462 -14.55 -11.68 -18.08
N PHE A 463 -15.66 -11.91 -17.36
CA PHE A 463 -15.79 -11.49 -15.95
C PHE A 463 -14.72 -12.20 -15.12
N PHE A 464 -14.20 -11.50 -14.13
CA PHE A 464 -13.08 -11.98 -13.31
C PHE A 464 -13.27 -13.43 -12.84
N ASN A 465 -12.46 -14.33 -13.35
CA ASN A 465 -12.45 -15.77 -13.05
C ASN A 465 -11.19 -16.24 -12.32
N GLY A 466 -10.37 -15.29 -11.84
CA GLY A 466 -9.16 -15.60 -11.09
C GLY A 466 -9.44 -16.27 -9.75
N SER A 467 -8.46 -17.03 -9.27
CA SER A 467 -8.49 -17.72 -7.97
C SER A 467 -8.16 -16.75 -6.83
N PHE A 468 -8.82 -16.92 -5.69
CA PHE A 468 -8.49 -16.25 -4.43
C PHE A 468 -7.63 -17.12 -3.50
N LYS A 469 -6.87 -18.06 -4.06
CA LYS A 469 -5.88 -18.82 -3.29
C LYS A 469 -4.87 -17.85 -2.68
N ARG A 470 -4.61 -18.01 -1.38
CA ARG A 470 -3.66 -17.18 -0.64
C ARG A 470 -2.28 -17.20 -1.30
N LYS A 471 -1.70 -16.03 -1.48
CA LYS A 471 -0.30 -15.85 -1.89
C LYS A 471 0.59 -15.77 -0.65
N THR A 472 1.78 -16.36 -0.71
CA THR A 472 2.76 -16.34 0.38
C THR A 472 3.86 -15.31 0.17
N THR A 473 3.95 -14.76 -1.04
CA THR A 473 4.91 -13.72 -1.43
C THR A 473 4.20 -12.39 -1.59
N ALA A 474 4.92 -11.29 -1.36
CA ALA A 474 4.43 -9.96 -1.70
C ALA A 474 4.11 -9.90 -3.19
N MET A 475 3.04 -9.19 -3.54
CA MET A 475 2.87 -8.77 -4.93
C MET A 475 3.99 -7.81 -5.29
N ASP A 476 4.31 -7.75 -6.58
CA ASP A 476 5.34 -6.84 -7.08
C ASP A 476 5.12 -5.43 -6.52
N ALA A 477 6.18 -4.90 -5.91
CA ALA A 477 6.17 -3.61 -5.22
C ALA A 477 6.04 -2.41 -6.19
N SER A 478 6.01 -2.67 -7.49
CA SER A 478 5.84 -1.64 -8.53
C SER A 478 4.55 -0.82 -8.41
N CYS A 479 3.53 -1.33 -7.69
CA CYS A 479 2.27 -0.60 -7.49
C CYS A 479 2.35 0.53 -6.45
N ASP A 480 3.28 0.47 -5.50
CA ASP A 480 3.47 1.50 -4.46
C ASP A 480 4.61 2.48 -4.82
N TYR A 481 5.35 2.19 -5.86
CA TYR A 481 6.46 2.99 -6.37
C TYR A 481 6.00 3.83 -7.56
N VAL A 482 6.28 5.13 -7.53
CA VAL A 482 6.12 5.96 -8.72
C VAL A 482 7.11 5.46 -9.75
N ALA A 483 6.61 4.79 -10.78
CA ALA A 483 7.45 4.16 -11.80
C ALA A 483 8.45 5.19 -12.35
N ASN A 484 9.73 4.89 -12.23
CA ASN A 484 10.77 5.68 -12.86
C ASN A 484 10.65 5.49 -14.37
N THR A 485 10.02 6.45 -15.05
CA THR A 485 9.76 6.42 -16.49
C THR A 485 11.03 6.46 -17.33
N ILE A 486 12.20 6.68 -16.74
CA ILE A 486 13.50 6.72 -17.42
C ILE A 486 13.84 5.39 -18.11
N PHE A 487 13.30 4.26 -17.62
CA PHE A 487 13.57 2.92 -18.16
C PHE A 487 12.51 2.37 -19.11
N ASN A 488 11.53 3.17 -19.52
CA ASN A 488 10.49 2.69 -20.44
C ASN A 488 10.98 2.82 -21.90
N THR A 489 11.70 1.80 -22.38
CA THR A 489 12.35 1.76 -23.71
C THR A 489 11.38 1.63 -24.88
N THR A 490 10.10 1.34 -24.63
CA THR A 490 9.12 1.03 -25.71
C THR A 490 8.34 2.24 -26.24
N VAL A 491 8.44 3.40 -25.58
CA VAL A 491 7.75 4.64 -26.00
C VAL A 491 8.77 5.74 -26.11
N SER A 492 8.85 6.41 -27.27
CA SER A 492 9.67 7.61 -27.42
C SER A 492 9.31 8.63 -26.33
N SER A 493 10.23 8.91 -25.41
CA SER A 493 9.99 9.81 -24.29
C SER A 493 9.71 11.22 -24.80
N LEU A 494 9.04 12.03 -24.01
CA LEU A 494 8.80 13.45 -24.30
C LEU A 494 10.14 14.18 -24.59
N ILE A 495 11.18 13.87 -23.82
CA ILE A 495 12.53 14.43 -23.97
C ILE A 495 13.15 14.00 -25.32
N GLN A 496 13.01 12.75 -25.74
CA GLN A 496 13.53 12.30 -27.04
C GLN A 496 12.87 13.05 -28.20
N ARG A 497 11.57 13.32 -28.11
CA ARG A 497 10.84 14.09 -29.14
C ARG A 497 11.22 15.58 -29.14
N LEU A 498 11.47 16.18 -27.97
CA LEU A 498 12.01 17.52 -27.87
C LEU A 498 13.44 17.60 -28.43
N LYS A 499 14.30 16.63 -28.08
CA LYS A 499 15.69 16.54 -28.59
C LYS A 499 15.74 16.27 -30.09
N ALA A 500 14.74 15.59 -30.67
CA ALA A 500 14.64 15.40 -32.11
C ALA A 500 14.47 16.73 -32.87
N GLY A 501 14.06 17.80 -32.18
CA GLY A 501 14.02 19.16 -32.70
C GLY A 501 13.13 19.33 -33.94
N LYS A 502 12.09 18.48 -34.12
CA LYS A 502 11.24 18.48 -35.32
C LYS A 502 9.78 18.55 -34.96
N CYS A 503 9.06 19.49 -35.58
CA CYS A 503 7.61 19.61 -35.45
C CYS A 503 6.91 18.37 -36.02
N GLU A 504 6.09 17.71 -35.23
CA GLU A 504 5.35 16.52 -35.66
C GLU A 504 4.21 16.85 -36.66
N LEU A 505 3.87 18.12 -36.89
CA LEU A 505 2.85 18.55 -37.85
C LEU A 505 3.45 19.08 -39.16
N CYS A 506 4.31 20.10 -39.08
CA CYS A 506 4.84 20.76 -40.28
C CYS A 506 6.30 20.43 -40.59
N GLY A 507 6.99 19.72 -39.71
CA GLY A 507 8.39 19.33 -39.90
C GLY A 507 9.42 20.44 -39.59
N ALA A 508 9.01 21.65 -39.19
CA ALA A 508 9.92 22.73 -38.80
C ALA A 508 10.82 22.31 -37.64
N THR A 509 12.04 22.89 -37.59
CA THR A 509 13.07 22.48 -36.61
C THR A 509 13.32 23.54 -35.53
N GLU A 510 12.66 24.68 -35.59
CA GLU A 510 12.87 25.79 -34.65
C GLU A 510 11.79 25.85 -33.58
N ASN A 511 12.20 26.23 -32.38
CA ASN A 511 11.31 26.53 -31.25
C ASN A 511 10.23 25.45 -31.01
N ILE A 512 10.68 24.21 -30.85
CA ILE A 512 9.80 23.07 -30.59
C ILE A 512 9.35 23.05 -29.12
N GLU A 513 8.06 22.93 -28.92
CA GLU A 513 7.43 22.81 -27.60
C GLU A 513 6.37 21.70 -27.60
N ILE A 514 5.86 21.36 -26.42
CA ILE A 514 4.90 20.30 -26.23
C ILE A 514 3.47 20.86 -26.19
N HIS A 515 2.63 20.42 -27.09
CA HIS A 515 1.18 20.56 -26.97
C HIS A 515 0.60 19.40 -26.15
N HIS A 516 -0.26 19.72 -25.16
CA HIS A 516 -0.85 18.72 -24.24
C HIS A 516 -2.38 18.86 -24.13
N VAL A 517 -3.09 17.73 -24.23
CA VAL A 517 -4.54 17.66 -24.03
C VAL A 517 -4.89 16.95 -22.72
N LYS A 518 -5.94 17.44 -22.02
CA LYS A 518 -6.39 16.86 -20.76
C LYS A 518 -6.88 15.42 -20.93
N ARG A 519 -7.72 15.18 -21.97
CA ARG A 519 -8.30 13.85 -22.25
C ARG A 519 -8.39 13.61 -23.75
N LEU A 520 -7.88 12.47 -24.22
CA LEU A 520 -7.99 12.08 -25.62
C LEU A 520 -9.44 11.91 -26.12
N LYS A 521 -10.34 11.50 -25.25
CA LYS A 521 -11.76 11.32 -25.56
C LYS A 521 -12.50 12.64 -25.86
N ASP A 522 -11.95 13.76 -25.41
CA ASP A 522 -12.53 15.08 -25.61
C ASP A 522 -12.13 15.66 -26.99
N LEU A 523 -11.18 15.00 -27.67
CA LEU A 523 -10.78 15.35 -29.03
C LEU A 523 -11.84 14.84 -30.02
N LYS A 524 -12.63 15.76 -30.54
CA LYS A 524 -13.62 15.53 -31.60
C LYS A 524 -13.18 16.30 -32.84
N GLY A 525 -13.36 15.69 -34.03
CA GLY A 525 -13.02 16.31 -35.30
C GLY A 525 -12.01 15.48 -36.12
N LYS A 526 -11.80 15.90 -37.38
CA LYS A 526 -10.95 15.23 -38.36
C LYS A 526 -9.57 15.88 -38.54
N GLU A 527 -9.24 16.87 -37.71
CA GLU A 527 -7.99 17.61 -37.81
C GLU A 527 -6.77 16.68 -37.65
N PRO A 528 -5.74 16.84 -38.49
CA PRO A 528 -4.58 15.94 -38.56
C PRO A 528 -3.90 15.71 -37.21
N TRP A 529 -3.79 16.74 -36.36
CA TRP A 529 -3.18 16.64 -35.04
C TRP A 529 -4.02 15.81 -34.07
N LYS A 530 -5.36 15.92 -34.12
CA LYS A 530 -6.27 15.10 -33.28
C LYS A 530 -6.18 13.63 -33.68
N ILE A 531 -6.20 13.36 -35.00
CA ILE A 531 -6.06 12.01 -35.55
C ILE A 531 -4.72 11.40 -35.11
N GLN A 532 -3.61 12.15 -35.16
CA GLN A 532 -2.32 11.70 -34.71
C GLN A 532 -2.30 11.38 -33.21
N MET A 533 -2.86 12.26 -32.36
CA MET A 533 -2.91 12.04 -30.91
C MET A 533 -3.74 10.82 -30.54
N ILE A 534 -4.92 10.68 -31.16
CA ILE A 534 -5.81 9.53 -30.95
C ILE A 534 -5.17 8.25 -31.47
N GLY A 535 -4.65 8.26 -32.71
CA GLY A 535 -4.03 7.08 -33.33
C GLY A 535 -2.80 6.57 -32.56
N ARG A 536 -1.99 7.48 -32.06
CA ARG A 536 -0.80 7.15 -31.24
C ARG A 536 -1.12 6.93 -29.76
N GLN A 537 -2.36 7.13 -29.35
CA GLN A 537 -2.82 7.11 -27.94
C GLN A 537 -1.97 8.00 -27.01
N ARG A 538 -1.53 9.15 -27.52
CA ARG A 538 -0.66 10.09 -26.82
C ARG A 538 -1.43 11.37 -26.49
N LYS A 539 -1.22 11.88 -25.28
CA LYS A 539 -1.77 13.17 -24.85
C LYS A 539 -0.87 14.35 -25.19
N THR A 540 0.23 14.13 -25.88
CA THR A 540 1.23 15.15 -26.19
C THR A 540 1.70 15.06 -27.64
N LEU A 541 1.94 16.22 -28.27
CA LEU A 541 2.62 16.39 -29.55
C LEU A 541 3.83 17.32 -29.37
N ALA A 542 4.93 17.08 -30.07
CA ALA A 542 6.01 18.05 -30.19
C ALA A 542 5.75 18.91 -31.43
N VAL A 543 5.55 20.20 -31.24
CA VAL A 543 5.13 21.13 -32.30
C VAL A 543 5.93 22.44 -32.21
N CYS A 544 6.13 23.14 -33.33
CA CYS A 544 6.69 24.49 -33.30
C CYS A 544 5.66 25.50 -32.76
N ILE A 545 6.11 26.62 -32.23
CA ILE A 545 5.27 27.67 -31.66
C ILE A 545 4.12 28.09 -32.60
N PRO A 546 4.37 28.32 -33.93
CA PRO A 546 3.29 28.66 -34.84
C PRO A 546 2.20 27.57 -34.95
N CYS A 547 2.58 26.30 -35.02
CA CYS A 547 1.62 25.19 -35.02
C CYS A 547 0.89 25.05 -33.67
N HIS A 548 1.56 25.28 -32.56
CA HIS A 548 0.97 25.26 -31.23
C HIS A 548 -0.12 26.33 -31.09
N ASN A 549 0.20 27.57 -31.48
CA ASN A 549 -0.76 28.67 -31.46
C ASN A 549 -1.97 28.37 -32.36
N LYS A 550 -1.77 27.84 -33.58
CA LYS A 550 -2.86 27.45 -34.47
C LYS A 550 -3.80 26.39 -33.84
N ILE A 551 -3.22 25.40 -33.11
CA ILE A 551 -4.03 24.41 -32.38
C ILE A 551 -4.90 25.10 -31.33
N HIS A 552 -4.37 26.03 -30.54
CA HIS A 552 -5.10 26.74 -29.49
C HIS A 552 -6.18 27.67 -30.03
N HIS A 553 -5.96 28.27 -31.16
CA HIS A 553 -6.94 29.15 -31.82
C HIS A 553 -7.93 28.41 -32.74
N GLY A 554 -7.80 27.05 -32.86
CA GLY A 554 -8.70 26.25 -33.69
C GLY A 554 -8.54 26.52 -35.20
N ILE A 555 -7.34 26.98 -35.65
CA ILE A 555 -7.07 27.43 -37.03
C ILE A 555 -6.43 26.28 -37.85
N ILE A 556 -6.14 25.13 -37.28
CA ILE A 556 -5.63 23.98 -38.06
C ILE A 556 -6.82 23.12 -38.47
N ASP A 557 -7.16 23.25 -39.75
CA ASP A 557 -8.05 22.31 -40.45
C ASP A 557 -7.30 21.04 -40.83
#